data_0ee6c07c7542fdd8cb89e830bb54da99
#
_entry.id   0ee6c07c7542fdd8cb89e830bb54da99
#
_cell.length_a   1.000
_cell.length_b   1.000
_cell.length_c   1.000
_cell.angle_alpha   90.00
_cell.angle_beta   90.00
_cell.angle_gamma   90.00
#
_symmetry.space_group_name_H-M   'P 1'
#
loop_
_entity.id
_entity.type
_entity.pdbx_description
1 polymer ?
#
loop_
_entity_poly.entity_id
_entity_poly.type
_entity_poly.pdbx_seq_one_letter_code
_entity_poly.pdbx_strand_id
1 'polypeptide(L)'
;MFPLIPCGKCKCCQDKRYEMCSNYNYLGSRCNGGLAEYVAVPEWNLLELTENISYRQAAMLEPMAVAVHAMRQFTIKEGTNVCVIGAGTIGML
;
A
#
# COMPACT_ATOMS: atom_id res chain seq x y z
N MET A 1 -6.65 -5.17 -1.60
CA MET A 1 -5.70 -6.14 -0.99
C MET A 1 -4.34 -5.49 -0.81
N PHE A 2 -3.59 -5.94 0.19
CA PHE A 2 -2.20 -5.54 0.43
C PHE A 2 -1.26 -6.47 -0.35
N PRO A 3 -0.40 -5.98 -1.24
CA PRO A 3 0.31 -6.86 -2.18
C PRO A 3 1.53 -7.56 -1.58
N LEU A 4 2.09 -7.07 -0.47
CA LEU A 4 3.27 -7.65 0.17
C LEU A 4 2.91 -8.93 0.91
N ILE A 5 3.64 -10.02 0.67
CA ILE A 5 3.52 -11.30 1.37
C ILE A 5 4.83 -11.53 2.14
N PRO A 6 4.89 -11.17 3.43
CA PRO A 6 6.10 -11.35 4.23
C PRO A 6 6.33 -12.83 4.57
N CYS A 7 7.59 -13.22 4.82
CA CYS A 7 7.92 -14.62 5.14
C CYS A 7 7.45 -15.08 6.54
N GLY A 8 7.05 -14.17 7.40
CA GLY A 8 6.53 -14.44 8.75
C GLY A 8 7.58 -14.88 9.79
N LYS A 9 8.82 -15.22 9.40
CA LYS A 9 9.80 -15.85 10.28
C LYS A 9 11.11 -15.10 10.47
N CYS A 10 11.44 -14.12 9.61
CA CYS A 10 12.66 -13.32 9.81
C CYS A 10 12.47 -12.31 10.95
N LYS A 11 13.58 -11.76 11.43
CA LYS A 11 13.55 -10.80 12.54
C LYS A 11 12.64 -9.60 12.26
N CYS A 12 12.70 -9.04 11.04
CA CYS A 12 11.83 -7.92 10.65
C CYS A 12 10.35 -8.28 10.73
N CYS A 13 9.96 -9.50 10.34
CA CYS A 13 8.58 -9.98 10.47
C CYS A 13 8.17 -10.16 11.92
N GLN A 14 9.06 -10.67 12.78
CA GLN A 14 8.82 -10.80 14.22
C GLN A 14 8.62 -9.44 14.88
N ASP A 15 9.37 -8.43 14.42
CA ASP A 15 9.26 -7.04 14.86
C ASP A 15 8.11 -6.28 14.15
N LYS A 16 7.26 -6.97 13.37
CA LYS A 16 6.15 -6.41 12.58
C LYS A 16 6.54 -5.35 11.53
N ARG A 17 7.80 -5.35 11.13
CA ARG A 17 8.35 -4.49 10.08
C ARG A 17 8.35 -5.25 8.76
N TYR A 18 7.17 -5.54 8.25
CA TYR A 18 6.96 -6.44 7.11
C TYR A 18 7.58 -5.93 5.81
N GLU A 19 7.61 -4.62 5.62
CA GLU A 19 8.24 -3.93 4.49
C GLU A 19 9.75 -4.17 4.41
N MET A 20 10.39 -4.52 5.53
CA MET A 20 11.81 -4.83 5.65
C MET A 20 12.09 -6.33 5.60
N CYS A 21 11.10 -7.15 5.24
CA CYS A 21 11.27 -8.59 5.16
C CYS A 21 12.32 -8.97 4.12
N SER A 22 13.34 -9.73 4.53
CA SER A 22 14.43 -10.15 3.65
C SER A 22 14.03 -11.20 2.60
N ASN A 23 12.90 -11.87 2.82
CA ASN A 23 12.41 -12.95 1.94
C ASN A 23 10.89 -12.82 1.74
N TYR A 24 10.46 -11.67 1.24
CA TYR A 24 9.06 -11.43 0.91
C TYR A 24 8.70 -11.90 -0.49
N ASN A 25 7.44 -12.19 -0.68
CA ASN A 25 6.81 -12.28 -1.99
C ASN A 25 5.94 -11.04 -2.24
N TYR A 26 5.58 -10.80 -3.50
CA TYR A 26 4.81 -9.61 -3.87
C TYR A 26 3.86 -9.94 -5.01
N LEU A 27 2.56 -9.75 -4.78
CA LEU A 27 1.52 -10.01 -5.77
C LEU A 27 1.68 -9.08 -6.98
N GLY A 28 1.69 -9.67 -8.16
CA GLY A 28 1.84 -8.95 -9.43
C GLY A 28 3.28 -8.67 -9.86
N SER A 29 4.29 -9.02 -9.03
CA SER A 29 5.69 -8.86 -9.41
C SER A 29 6.55 -10.11 -9.16
N ARG A 30 6.44 -10.72 -8.00
CA ARG A 30 7.18 -11.94 -7.64
C ARG A 30 6.33 -13.21 -7.67
N CYS A 31 5.01 -13.05 -7.70
CA CYS A 31 4.05 -14.11 -7.94
C CYS A 31 2.85 -13.53 -8.69
N ASN A 32 1.91 -14.39 -9.08
CA ASN A 32 0.71 -13.98 -9.80
C ASN A 32 -0.05 -12.88 -9.05
N GLY A 33 -0.53 -11.88 -9.78
CA GLY A 33 -1.24 -10.72 -9.26
C GLY A 33 -2.69 -10.66 -9.70
N GLY A 34 -3.31 -9.50 -9.45
CA GLY A 34 -4.74 -9.26 -9.69
C GLY A 34 -5.13 -8.92 -11.13
N LEU A 35 -4.21 -8.89 -12.10
CA LEU A 35 -4.53 -8.73 -13.51
C LEU A 35 -4.97 -10.08 -14.10
N ALA A 36 -6.06 -10.63 -13.56
CA ALA A 36 -6.63 -11.93 -13.88
C ALA A 36 -8.09 -11.98 -13.43
N GLU A 37 -8.86 -12.94 -13.94
CA GLU A 37 -10.25 -13.18 -13.48
C GLU A 37 -10.29 -13.66 -12.03
N TYR A 38 -9.26 -14.44 -11.62
CA TYR A 38 -9.12 -14.98 -10.27
C TYR A 38 -7.68 -14.86 -9.80
N VAL A 39 -7.50 -14.60 -8.52
CA VAL A 39 -6.20 -14.59 -7.84
C VAL A 39 -6.30 -15.26 -6.48
N ALA A 40 -5.37 -16.16 -6.17
CA ALA A 40 -5.25 -16.75 -4.84
C ALA A 40 -4.42 -15.81 -3.94
N VAL A 41 -5.01 -15.35 -2.85
CA VAL A 41 -4.41 -14.38 -1.94
C VAL A 41 -4.57 -14.88 -0.50
N PRO A 42 -3.52 -14.83 0.35
CA PRO A 42 -3.69 -15.13 1.77
C PRO A 42 -4.71 -14.18 2.40
N GLU A 43 -5.53 -14.67 3.30
CA GLU A 43 -6.56 -13.89 4.01
C GLU A 43 -5.98 -12.63 4.66
N TRP A 44 -4.78 -12.73 5.23
CA TRP A 44 -4.06 -11.62 5.83
C TRP A 44 -3.84 -10.42 4.88
N ASN A 45 -3.76 -10.68 3.57
CA ASN A 45 -3.56 -9.65 2.54
C ASN A 45 -4.87 -8.98 2.09
N LEU A 46 -6.02 -9.45 2.58
CA LEU A 46 -7.32 -8.89 2.22
C LEU A 46 -7.69 -7.76 3.17
N LEU A 47 -8.26 -6.73 2.61
CA LEU A 47 -8.88 -5.62 3.34
C LEU A 47 -10.33 -5.55 2.88
N GLU A 48 -11.25 -5.69 3.80
CA GLU A 48 -12.66 -5.55 3.55
C GLU A 48 -13.00 -4.10 3.19
N LEU A 49 -13.81 -3.92 2.17
CA LEU A 49 -14.32 -2.62 1.79
C LEU A 49 -15.65 -2.38 2.49
N THR A 50 -15.87 -1.16 2.97
CA THR A 50 -17.16 -0.75 3.48
C THR A 50 -18.16 -0.62 2.33
N GLU A 51 -19.46 -0.85 2.60
CA GLU A 51 -20.52 -0.84 1.59
C GLU A 51 -20.64 0.49 0.81
N ASN A 52 -20.11 1.57 1.36
CA ASN A 52 -20.20 2.91 0.77
C ASN A 52 -19.06 3.24 -0.19
N ILE A 53 -18.12 2.31 -0.46
CA ILE A 53 -16.96 2.54 -1.33
C ILE A 53 -17.14 1.74 -2.62
N SER A 54 -17.20 2.43 -3.76
CA SER A 54 -17.20 1.79 -5.07
C SER A 54 -15.83 1.18 -5.40
N TYR A 55 -15.79 0.17 -6.28
CA TYR A 55 -14.53 -0.44 -6.75
C TYR A 55 -13.58 0.58 -7.40
N ARG A 56 -14.10 1.61 -8.07
CA ARG A 56 -13.26 2.71 -8.62
C ARG A 56 -12.56 3.50 -7.51
N GLN A 57 -13.27 3.81 -6.45
CA GLN A 57 -12.68 4.49 -5.28
C GLN A 57 -11.70 3.57 -4.55
N ALA A 58 -12.07 2.29 -4.38
CA ALA A 58 -11.20 1.30 -3.74
C ALA A 58 -9.87 1.09 -4.50
N ALA A 59 -9.88 1.19 -5.83
CA ALA A 59 -8.67 1.10 -6.64
C ALA A 59 -7.68 2.24 -6.36
N MET A 60 -8.14 3.38 -5.83
CA MET A 60 -7.28 4.51 -5.48
C MET A 60 -6.65 4.39 -4.08
N LEU A 61 -7.04 3.41 -3.27
CA LEU A 61 -6.54 3.26 -1.90
C LEU A 61 -5.02 3.00 -1.85
N GLU A 62 -4.49 2.22 -2.80
CA GLU A 62 -3.06 1.94 -2.85
C GLU A 62 -2.24 3.19 -3.16
N PRO A 63 -2.47 3.93 -4.27
CA PRO A 63 -1.72 5.16 -4.54
C PRO A 63 -1.97 6.26 -3.49
N MET A 64 -3.16 6.34 -2.92
CA MET A 64 -3.45 7.26 -1.83
C MET A 64 -2.66 6.92 -0.56
N ALA A 65 -2.45 5.65 -0.26
CA ALA A 65 -1.64 5.22 0.87
C ALA A 65 -0.18 5.71 0.75
N VAL A 66 0.36 5.78 -0.47
CA VAL A 66 1.71 6.33 -0.73
C VAL A 66 1.74 7.83 -0.39
N ALA A 67 0.76 8.61 -0.85
CA ALA A 67 0.67 10.03 -0.56
C ALA A 67 0.51 10.28 0.96
N VAL A 68 -0.39 9.55 1.63
CA VAL A 68 -0.58 9.64 3.08
C VAL A 68 0.71 9.26 3.83
N HIS A 69 1.41 8.22 3.39
CA HIS A 69 2.68 7.83 4.00
C HIS A 69 3.74 8.93 3.86
N ALA A 70 3.88 9.52 2.67
CA ALA A 70 4.80 10.63 2.43
C ALA A 70 4.48 11.81 3.35
N MET A 71 3.23 12.23 3.44
CA MET A 71 2.81 13.35 4.28
C MET A 71 3.04 13.12 5.77
N ARG A 72 2.97 11.86 6.23
CA ARG A 72 3.25 11.49 7.64
C ARG A 72 4.73 11.59 8.03
N GLN A 73 5.64 11.71 7.07
CA GLN A 73 7.07 11.90 7.36
C GLN A 73 7.40 13.34 7.79
N PHE A 74 6.47 14.27 7.61
CA PHE A 74 6.66 15.69 7.90
C PHE A 74 5.68 16.17 8.96
N THR A 75 6.11 17.14 9.76
CA THR A 75 5.22 17.90 10.64
C THR A 75 4.74 19.14 9.90
N ILE A 76 3.52 19.10 9.40
CA ILE A 76 2.88 20.24 8.73
C ILE A 76 2.02 20.97 9.75
N LYS A 77 2.22 22.29 9.86
CA LYS A 77 1.48 23.19 10.76
C LYS A 77 0.76 24.24 9.92
N GLU A 78 -0.18 24.93 10.52
CA GLU A 78 -0.81 26.08 9.92
C GLU A 78 0.25 27.11 9.46
N GLY A 79 0.13 27.60 8.23
CA GLY A 79 1.10 28.51 7.61
C GLY A 79 2.34 27.86 7.02
N THR A 80 2.47 26.52 7.05
CA THR A 80 3.58 25.82 6.37
C THR A 80 3.43 25.95 4.86
N ASN A 81 4.47 26.42 4.17
CA ASN A 81 4.52 26.41 2.70
C ASN A 81 5.01 25.04 2.23
N VAL A 82 4.24 24.40 1.34
CA VAL A 82 4.56 23.09 0.77
C VAL A 82 4.72 23.24 -0.74
N CYS A 83 5.76 22.62 -1.30
CA CYS A 83 5.96 22.54 -2.75
C CYS A 83 5.95 21.05 -3.14
N VAL A 84 5.06 20.68 -4.06
CA VAL A 84 5.00 19.34 -4.64
C VAL A 84 5.64 19.37 -6.01
N ILE A 85 6.71 18.60 -6.21
CA ILE A 85 7.41 18.49 -7.49
C ILE A 85 6.90 17.24 -8.21
N GLY A 86 6.11 17.47 -9.25
CA GLY A 86 5.47 16.44 -10.06
C GLY A 86 3.96 16.33 -9.82
N ALA A 87 3.18 16.68 -10.85
CA ALA A 87 1.70 16.63 -10.85
C ALA A 87 1.16 15.34 -11.50
N GLY A 88 1.81 14.21 -11.24
CA GLY A 88 1.30 12.89 -11.59
C GLY A 88 0.27 12.38 -10.58
N THR A 89 -0.15 11.12 -10.72
CA THR A 89 -1.18 10.51 -9.85
C THR A 89 -0.87 10.69 -8.36
N ILE A 90 0.35 10.40 -7.94
CA ILE A 90 0.73 10.51 -6.51
C ILE A 90 0.83 11.99 -6.07
N GLY A 91 1.36 12.87 -6.92
CA GLY A 91 1.52 14.29 -6.57
C GLY A 91 0.21 15.07 -6.50
N MET A 92 -0.87 14.54 -7.09
CA MET A 92 -2.22 15.13 -7.04
C MET A 92 -3.08 14.61 -5.88
N LEU A 93 -2.68 13.53 -5.22
CA LEU A 93 -3.32 12.95 -4.04
C LEU A 93 -2.81 13.61 -2.76
#